data_7f8e0a711a0c1411940be1d9b9aaf030
#
_entry.id   7f8e0a711a0c1411940be1d9b9aaf030
#
_cell.length_a   1.000
_cell.length_b   1.000
_cell.length_c   1.000
_cell.angle_alpha   90.00
_cell.angle_beta   90.00
_cell.angle_gamma   90.00
#
_symmetry.space_group_name_H-M   'P 1'
#
loop_
_entity.id
_entity.type
_entity.pdbx_description
1 polymer ?
#
loop_
_entity_poly.entity_id
_entity_poly.type
_entity_poly.pdbx_seq_one_letter_code
_entity_poly.pdbx_strand_id
1 'polypeptide(L)'
;MTELLIKLFIKNSKDTKDVKVRLAYGNLAGIVGILCNVLLFVGKYLIGTIFGSIAIAADAINNLSDASSNIVSLIGFKLGSKKADEEHPFGHARYEYLAGLVVCVIIVAIGLSLAKESILKVIHPSEVDCNVLMIVVMLISIAVKLWMSIFNKKIGTRIESDTLIATAADSRNDVISTSAVVVATILCKVTGWNIID
;
A
#
# COMPACT_ATOMS: atom_id res chain seq x y z
N MET A 1 -2.98 -7.15 17.05
CA MET A 1 -2.12 -5.98 16.77
C MET A 1 -2.95 -4.73 16.49
N THR A 2 -3.90 -4.71 15.55
CA THR A 2 -4.72 -3.51 15.21
C THR A 2 -5.42 -2.87 16.42
N GLU A 3 -6.15 -3.65 17.24
CA GLU A 3 -6.83 -3.12 18.43
C GLU A 3 -5.88 -2.57 19.50
N LEU A 4 -4.68 -3.13 19.57
CA LEU A 4 -3.65 -2.69 20.51
C LEU A 4 -3.10 -1.32 20.09
N LEU A 5 -2.82 -1.13 18.79
CA LEU A 5 -2.42 0.17 18.24
C LEU A 5 -3.51 1.23 18.44
N ILE A 6 -4.78 0.87 18.16
CA ILE A 6 -5.92 1.78 18.36
C ILE A 6 -6.01 2.23 19.83
N LYS A 7 -5.94 1.28 20.78
CA LYS A 7 -6.02 1.61 22.22
C LYS A 7 -4.83 2.43 22.71
N LEU A 8 -3.64 2.23 22.13
CA LEU A 8 -2.43 2.93 22.53
C LEU A 8 -2.42 4.38 22.04
N PHE A 9 -2.87 4.62 20.80
CA PHE A 9 -2.72 5.91 20.14
C PHE A 9 -4.00 6.75 20.08
N ILE A 10 -5.20 6.16 20.29
CA ILE A 10 -6.47 6.86 20.12
C ILE A 10 -7.25 6.88 21.43
N LYS A 11 -7.31 8.05 22.09
CA LYS A 11 -8.22 8.29 23.22
C LYS A 11 -9.67 8.30 22.73
N ASN A 12 -10.57 7.73 23.52
CA ASN A 12 -12.02 7.67 23.22
C ASN A 12 -12.34 6.99 21.86
N SER A 13 -11.58 5.96 21.50
CA SER A 13 -11.69 5.24 20.22
C SER A 13 -13.07 4.70 19.85
N LYS A 14 -14.06 4.76 20.77
CA LYS A 14 -15.44 4.34 20.53
C LYS A 14 -16.29 5.42 19.85
N ASP A 15 -15.95 6.69 20.02
CA ASP A 15 -16.71 7.81 19.45
C ASP A 15 -16.17 8.19 18.07
N THR A 16 -16.52 7.39 17.07
CA THR A 16 -16.07 7.58 15.69
C THR A 16 -16.76 8.75 14.97
N LYS A 17 -17.79 9.36 15.57
CA LYS A 17 -18.47 10.54 15.04
C LYS A 17 -17.73 11.83 15.39
N ASP A 18 -16.89 11.84 16.43
CA ASP A 18 -16.06 12.98 16.76
C ASP A 18 -14.97 13.16 15.69
N VAL A 19 -14.93 14.36 15.08
CA VAL A 19 -13.95 14.74 14.06
C VAL A 19 -12.51 14.54 14.53
N LYS A 20 -12.21 14.79 15.81
CA LYS A 20 -10.87 14.60 16.37
C LYS A 20 -10.48 13.13 16.44
N VAL A 21 -11.43 12.26 16.81
CA VAL A 21 -11.22 10.82 16.87
C VAL A 21 -11.05 10.26 15.46
N ARG A 22 -11.90 10.70 14.51
CA ARG A 22 -11.79 10.34 13.09
C ARG A 22 -10.43 10.75 12.50
N LEU A 23 -9.96 11.97 12.78
CA LEU A 23 -8.63 12.44 12.39
C LEU A 23 -7.51 11.58 13.00
N ALA A 24 -7.64 11.21 14.29
CA ALA A 24 -6.65 10.36 14.95
C ALA A 24 -6.55 8.97 14.29
N TYR A 25 -7.68 8.39 13.85
CA TYR A 25 -7.71 7.15 13.07
C TYR A 25 -7.02 7.30 11.70
N GLY A 26 -7.34 8.37 10.96
CA GLY A 26 -6.71 8.67 9.67
C GLY A 26 -5.20 8.91 9.79
N ASN A 27 -4.77 9.66 10.81
CA ASN A 27 -3.36 9.89 11.09
C ASN A 27 -2.63 8.59 11.45
N LEU A 28 -3.22 7.76 12.30
CA LEU A 28 -2.64 6.46 12.66
C LEU A 28 -2.48 5.57 11.42
N ALA A 29 -3.52 5.46 10.59
CA ALA A 29 -3.48 4.65 9.38
C ALA A 29 -2.43 5.18 8.38
N GLY A 30 -2.40 6.48 8.14
CA GLY A 30 -1.44 7.12 7.24
C GLY A 30 0.00 6.95 7.71
N ILE A 31 0.29 7.20 8.99
CA ILE A 31 1.66 7.07 9.54
C ILE A 31 2.12 5.61 9.50
N VAL A 32 1.28 4.67 9.91
CA VAL A 32 1.61 3.23 9.86
C VAL A 32 1.82 2.80 8.41
N GLY A 33 0.98 3.24 7.48
CA GLY A 33 1.13 2.96 6.05
C GLY A 33 2.45 3.48 5.48
N ILE A 34 2.80 4.74 5.78
CA ILE A 34 4.08 5.34 5.35
C ILE A 34 5.26 4.55 5.92
N LEU A 35 5.26 4.28 7.23
CA LEU A 35 6.38 3.56 7.88
C LEU A 35 6.55 2.16 7.30
N CYS A 36 5.48 1.39 7.13
CA CYS A 36 5.55 0.05 6.56
C CYS A 36 6.08 0.08 5.12
N ASN A 37 5.55 0.96 4.27
CA ASN A 37 5.97 1.05 2.87
C ASN A 37 7.42 1.56 2.73
N VAL A 38 7.85 2.52 3.56
CA VAL A 38 9.24 2.99 3.58
C VAL A 38 10.19 1.88 4.04
N LEU A 39 9.82 1.10 5.08
CA LEU A 39 10.63 -0.03 5.54
C LEU A 39 10.73 -1.12 4.46
N LEU A 40 9.63 -1.43 3.77
CA LEU A 40 9.63 -2.36 2.64
C LEU A 40 10.48 -1.83 1.47
N PHE A 41 10.35 -0.55 1.14
CA PHE A 41 11.18 0.10 0.12
C PHE A 41 12.67 -0.03 0.45
N VAL A 42 13.10 0.40 1.64
CA VAL A 42 14.51 0.37 2.05
C VAL A 42 15.03 -1.06 2.05
N GLY A 43 14.29 -2.00 2.64
CA GLY A 43 14.71 -3.42 2.71
C GLY A 43 14.85 -4.04 1.32
N LYS A 44 13.86 -3.87 0.45
CA LYS A 44 13.89 -4.41 -0.93
C LYS A 44 14.95 -3.71 -1.78
N TYR A 45 15.09 -2.39 -1.68
CA TYR A 45 16.05 -1.63 -2.46
C TYR A 45 17.50 -2.03 -2.13
N LEU A 46 17.82 -2.14 -0.82
CA LEU A 46 19.14 -2.61 -0.41
C LEU A 46 19.43 -4.02 -0.90
N ILE A 47 18.48 -4.94 -0.78
CA ILE A 47 18.66 -6.32 -1.25
C ILE A 47 18.76 -6.37 -2.77
N GLY A 48 17.90 -5.64 -3.49
CA GLY A 48 17.93 -5.54 -4.94
C GLY A 48 19.27 -5.03 -5.46
N THR A 49 19.84 -4.00 -4.82
CA THR A 49 21.14 -3.43 -5.20
C THR A 49 22.31 -4.33 -4.86
N ILE A 50 22.34 -4.94 -3.66
CA ILE A 50 23.42 -5.84 -3.22
C ILE A 50 23.50 -7.10 -4.08
N PHE A 51 22.36 -7.66 -4.46
CA PHE A 51 22.27 -8.89 -5.24
C PHE A 51 22.05 -8.67 -6.73
N GLY A 52 22.04 -7.40 -7.20
CA GLY A 52 21.89 -7.05 -8.62
C GLY A 52 20.51 -7.38 -9.21
N SER A 53 19.48 -7.56 -8.39
CA SER A 53 18.12 -7.90 -8.83
C SER A 53 17.33 -6.64 -9.20
N ILE A 54 17.20 -6.38 -10.50
CA ILE A 54 16.41 -5.26 -11.03
C ILE A 54 14.91 -5.44 -10.65
N ALA A 55 14.41 -6.67 -10.64
CA ALA A 55 13.03 -6.96 -10.30
C ALA A 55 12.70 -6.56 -8.85
N ILE A 56 13.55 -6.90 -7.87
CA ILE A 56 13.36 -6.48 -6.48
C ILE A 56 13.49 -4.96 -6.33
N ALA A 57 14.42 -4.34 -7.04
CA ALA A 57 14.59 -2.88 -7.00
C ALA A 57 13.36 -2.16 -7.58
N ALA A 58 12.76 -2.67 -8.67
CA ALA A 58 11.53 -2.15 -9.24
C ALA A 58 10.34 -2.31 -8.27
N ASP A 59 10.21 -3.47 -7.63
CA ASP A 59 9.18 -3.70 -6.61
C ASP A 59 9.37 -2.81 -5.36
N ALA A 60 10.62 -2.45 -5.01
CA ALA A 60 10.89 -1.45 -4.00
C ALA A 60 10.31 -0.07 -4.39
N ILE A 61 10.48 0.36 -5.64
CA ILE A 61 9.93 1.64 -6.13
C ILE A 61 8.41 1.65 -6.03
N ASN A 62 7.74 0.51 -6.27
CA ASN A 62 6.29 0.39 -6.06
C ASN A 62 5.91 0.72 -4.60
N ASN A 63 6.64 0.18 -3.61
CA ASN A 63 6.37 0.51 -2.21
C ASN A 63 6.59 2.00 -1.87
N LEU A 64 7.51 2.69 -2.58
CA LEU A 64 7.69 4.14 -2.43
C LEU A 64 6.47 4.91 -2.98
N SER A 65 5.89 4.45 -4.11
CA SER A 65 4.64 5.01 -4.66
C SER A 65 3.46 4.82 -3.69
N ASP A 66 3.37 3.67 -3.02
CA ASP A 66 2.35 3.40 -2.00
C ASP A 66 2.52 4.29 -0.77
N ALA A 67 3.77 4.56 -0.36
CA ALA A 67 4.05 5.54 0.69
C ALA A 67 3.53 6.93 0.31
N SER A 68 3.68 7.33 -0.96
CA SER A 68 3.16 8.60 -1.49
C SER A 68 1.63 8.65 -1.43
N SER A 69 0.94 7.57 -1.79
CA SER A 69 -0.52 7.45 -1.66
C SER A 69 -0.99 7.60 -0.21
N ASN A 70 -0.26 7.03 0.75
CA ASN A 70 -0.53 7.20 2.18
C ASN A 70 -0.32 8.64 2.65
N ILE A 71 0.67 9.37 2.09
CA ILE A 71 0.88 10.80 2.37
C ILE A 71 -0.32 11.61 1.88
N VAL A 72 -0.81 11.35 0.66
CA VAL A 72 -2.01 12.02 0.10
C VAL A 72 -3.22 11.78 0.99
N SER A 73 -3.44 10.54 1.43
CA SER A 73 -4.51 10.18 2.36
C SER A 73 -4.41 10.96 3.68
N LEU A 74 -3.22 11.04 4.26
CA LEU A 74 -2.97 11.76 5.51
C LEU A 74 -3.23 13.27 5.38
N ILE A 75 -2.82 13.88 4.26
CA ILE A 75 -3.12 15.27 3.95
C ILE A 75 -4.64 15.46 3.81
N GLY A 76 -5.33 14.55 3.12
CA GLY A 76 -6.78 14.58 2.96
C GLY A 76 -7.52 14.57 4.30
N PHE A 77 -7.14 13.68 5.22
CA PHE A 77 -7.70 13.66 6.58
C PHE A 77 -7.43 14.94 7.35
N LYS A 78 -6.20 15.47 7.26
CA LYS A 78 -5.83 16.69 7.96
C LYS A 78 -6.59 17.93 7.42
N LEU A 79 -6.74 18.04 6.12
CA LEU A 79 -7.50 19.12 5.50
C LEU A 79 -9.00 18.96 5.76
N GLY A 80 -9.54 17.76 5.59
CA GLY A 80 -10.95 17.46 5.80
C GLY A 80 -11.42 17.68 7.23
N SER A 81 -10.51 17.65 8.21
CA SER A 81 -10.84 17.90 9.63
C SER A 81 -10.93 19.37 10.01
N LYS A 82 -10.59 20.32 9.10
CA LYS A 82 -10.71 21.75 9.37
C LYS A 82 -12.18 22.18 9.50
N LYS A 83 -12.43 23.09 10.43
CA LYS A 83 -13.76 23.68 10.61
C LYS A 83 -14.13 24.55 9.42
N ALA A 84 -15.43 24.85 9.32
CA ALA A 84 -15.94 25.84 8.37
C ALA A 84 -15.27 27.20 8.60
N ASP A 85 -14.96 27.90 7.51
CA ASP A 85 -14.44 29.26 7.44
C ASP A 85 -15.28 30.09 6.45
N GLU A 86 -14.90 31.35 6.25
CA GLU A 86 -15.65 32.27 5.36
C GLU A 86 -15.68 31.80 3.89
N GLU A 87 -14.59 31.16 3.44
CA GLU A 87 -14.48 30.62 2.07
C GLU A 87 -15.18 29.27 1.92
N HIS A 88 -15.27 28.50 3.01
CA HIS A 88 -15.87 27.16 3.03
C HIS A 88 -16.94 27.03 4.14
N PRO A 89 -18.13 27.63 3.96
CA PRO A 89 -19.18 27.67 4.99
C PRO A 89 -19.69 26.28 5.41
N PHE A 90 -19.58 25.28 4.51
CA PHE A 90 -19.98 23.87 4.78
C PHE A 90 -18.87 23.02 5.35
N GLY A 91 -17.69 23.63 5.67
CA GLY A 91 -16.51 22.92 6.16
C GLY A 91 -15.69 22.25 5.05
N HIS A 92 -14.64 21.55 5.47
CA HIS A 92 -13.59 21.02 4.59
C HIS A 92 -13.69 19.49 4.37
N ALA A 93 -14.74 18.82 4.82
CA ALA A 93 -14.85 17.35 4.75
C ALA A 93 -14.67 16.77 3.33
N ARG A 94 -14.98 17.56 2.29
CA ARG A 94 -14.80 17.16 0.89
C ARG A 94 -13.35 16.88 0.49
N TYR A 95 -12.36 17.44 1.21
CA TYR A 95 -10.94 17.17 0.94
C TYR A 95 -10.56 15.70 1.17
N GLU A 96 -11.26 14.99 2.07
CA GLU A 96 -11.07 13.54 2.24
C GLU A 96 -11.47 12.78 0.98
N TYR A 97 -12.60 13.11 0.37
CA TYR A 97 -13.05 12.50 -0.89
C TYR A 97 -12.12 12.83 -2.06
N LEU A 98 -11.64 14.08 -2.13
CA LEU A 98 -10.65 14.49 -3.15
C LEU A 98 -9.34 13.72 -2.98
N ALA A 99 -8.86 13.56 -1.75
CA ALA A 99 -7.68 12.74 -1.49
C ALA A 99 -7.91 11.27 -1.88
N GLY A 100 -9.08 10.71 -1.56
CA GLY A 100 -9.48 9.37 -2.00
C GLY A 100 -9.49 9.23 -3.52
N LEU A 101 -10.02 10.23 -4.24
CA LEU A 101 -10.00 10.25 -5.70
C LEU A 101 -8.56 10.25 -6.25
N VAL A 102 -7.67 11.08 -5.68
CA VAL A 102 -6.25 11.12 -6.08
C VAL A 102 -5.58 9.75 -5.84
N VAL A 103 -5.82 9.12 -4.69
CA VAL A 103 -5.31 7.77 -4.39
C VAL A 103 -5.82 6.76 -5.41
N CYS A 104 -7.12 6.77 -5.74
CA CYS A 104 -7.68 5.87 -6.76
C CYS A 104 -7.05 6.09 -8.14
N VAL A 105 -6.80 7.34 -8.54
CA VAL A 105 -6.11 7.65 -9.81
C VAL A 105 -4.69 7.11 -9.82
N ILE A 106 -3.95 7.25 -8.71
CA ILE A 106 -2.60 6.70 -8.57
C ILE A 106 -2.63 5.16 -8.70
N ILE A 107 -3.56 4.49 -8.00
CA ILE A 107 -3.71 3.03 -8.05
C ILE A 107 -4.01 2.56 -9.49
N VAL A 108 -4.92 3.22 -10.20
CA VAL A 108 -5.24 2.90 -11.59
C VAL A 108 -4.02 3.10 -12.49
N ALA A 109 -3.27 4.21 -12.33
CA ALA A 109 -2.08 4.49 -13.12
C ALA A 109 -0.99 3.42 -12.90
N ILE A 110 -0.75 3.00 -11.64
CA ILE A 110 0.18 1.92 -11.31
C ILE A 110 -0.31 0.60 -11.92
N GLY A 111 -1.59 0.27 -11.78
CA GLY A 111 -2.17 -0.95 -12.36
C GLY A 111 -2.00 -1.03 -13.88
N LEU A 112 -2.22 0.08 -14.60
CA LEU A 112 -1.99 0.15 -16.04
C LEU A 112 -0.50 0.00 -16.40
N SER A 113 0.40 0.58 -15.61
CA SER A 113 1.85 0.42 -15.79
C SER A 113 2.27 -1.04 -15.62
N LEU A 114 1.82 -1.69 -14.55
CA LEU A 114 2.09 -3.10 -14.29
C LEU A 114 1.52 -4.01 -15.39
N ALA A 115 0.31 -3.75 -15.87
CA ALA A 115 -0.27 -4.48 -16.99
C ALA A 115 0.58 -4.36 -18.25
N LYS A 116 1.06 -3.16 -18.57
CA LYS A 116 1.96 -2.91 -19.72
C LYS A 116 3.27 -3.69 -19.55
N GLU A 117 3.91 -3.62 -18.37
CA GLU A 117 5.15 -4.33 -18.10
C GLU A 117 4.99 -5.83 -18.19
N SER A 118 3.86 -6.38 -17.66
CA SER A 118 3.55 -7.80 -17.76
C SER A 118 3.40 -8.26 -19.21
N ILE A 119 2.72 -7.49 -20.06
CA ILE A 119 2.60 -7.78 -21.50
C ILE A 119 3.98 -7.78 -22.17
N LEU A 120 4.83 -6.79 -21.86
CA LEU A 120 6.18 -6.70 -22.42
C LEU A 120 7.06 -7.89 -21.99
N LYS A 121 6.94 -8.36 -20.73
CA LYS A 121 7.65 -9.55 -20.25
C LYS A 121 7.21 -10.84 -20.95
N VAL A 122 5.93 -10.97 -21.28
CA VAL A 122 5.43 -12.11 -22.07
C VAL A 122 6.02 -12.12 -23.47
N ILE A 123 6.18 -10.93 -24.09
CA ILE A 123 6.74 -10.80 -25.44
C ILE A 123 8.28 -10.96 -25.44
N HIS A 124 8.94 -10.45 -24.41
CA HIS A 124 10.39 -10.49 -24.22
C HIS A 124 10.74 -11.10 -22.86
N PRO A 125 10.70 -12.45 -22.74
CA PRO A 125 11.04 -13.12 -21.49
C PRO A 125 12.47 -12.79 -21.04
N SER A 126 12.64 -12.41 -19.79
CA SER A 126 13.94 -12.23 -19.14
C SER A 126 14.25 -13.40 -18.22
N GLU A 127 15.53 -13.74 -18.09
CA GLU A 127 15.95 -14.76 -17.11
C GLU A 127 15.64 -14.27 -15.69
N VAL A 128 15.01 -15.13 -14.89
CA VAL A 128 14.68 -14.83 -13.50
C VAL A 128 15.72 -15.46 -12.59
N ASP A 129 16.49 -14.62 -11.91
CA ASP A 129 17.42 -15.06 -10.87
C ASP A 129 16.66 -15.54 -9.63
N CYS A 130 16.46 -16.86 -9.53
CA CYS A 130 15.79 -17.50 -8.39
C CYS A 130 16.72 -17.64 -7.19
N ASN A 131 16.95 -16.55 -6.45
CA ASN A 131 17.67 -16.60 -5.17
C ASN A 131 16.68 -16.86 -4.02
N VAL A 132 17.04 -17.76 -3.09
CA VAL A 132 16.26 -18.07 -1.87
C VAL A 132 15.98 -16.81 -1.06
N LEU A 133 16.94 -15.88 -0.98
CA LEU A 133 16.75 -14.61 -0.29
C LEU A 133 15.66 -13.75 -0.91
N MET A 134 15.54 -13.74 -2.23
CA MET A 134 14.48 -13.06 -2.97
C MET A 134 13.10 -13.56 -2.54
N ILE A 135 12.92 -14.88 -2.48
CA ILE A 135 11.67 -15.50 -2.05
C ILE A 135 11.33 -15.12 -0.59
N VAL A 136 12.32 -15.14 0.31
CA VAL A 136 12.11 -14.74 1.72
C VAL A 136 11.66 -13.29 1.83
N VAL A 137 12.27 -12.37 1.09
CA VAL A 137 11.90 -10.95 1.09
C VAL A 137 10.49 -10.74 0.54
N MET A 138 10.13 -11.45 -0.53
CA MET A 138 8.76 -11.42 -1.07
C MET A 138 7.74 -11.95 -0.06
N LEU A 139 8.03 -13.04 0.64
CA LEU A 139 7.13 -13.59 1.67
C LEU A 139 6.95 -12.61 2.85
N ILE A 140 8.02 -11.95 3.30
CA ILE A 140 7.93 -10.90 4.32
C ILE A 140 7.06 -9.74 3.81
N SER A 141 7.26 -9.33 2.55
CA SER A 141 6.46 -8.27 1.93
C SER A 141 4.98 -8.63 1.88
N ILE A 142 4.65 -9.85 1.46
CA ILE A 142 3.28 -10.37 1.45
C ILE A 142 2.66 -10.31 2.85
N ALA A 143 3.37 -10.76 3.88
CA ALA A 143 2.88 -10.76 5.25
C ALA A 143 2.59 -9.33 5.76
N VAL A 144 3.51 -8.38 5.50
CA VAL A 144 3.35 -6.98 5.89
C VAL A 144 2.18 -6.33 5.13
N LYS A 145 2.10 -6.51 3.81
CA LYS A 145 1.02 -5.95 2.97
C LYS A 145 -0.35 -6.54 3.32
N LEU A 146 -0.42 -7.84 3.60
CA LEU A 146 -1.65 -8.49 4.06
C LEU A 146 -2.12 -7.89 5.39
N TRP A 147 -1.19 -7.72 6.34
CA TRP A 147 -1.52 -7.06 7.60
C TRP A 147 -1.97 -5.61 7.40
N MET A 148 -1.32 -4.83 6.53
CA MET A 148 -1.71 -3.46 6.19
C MET A 148 -3.11 -3.41 5.56
N SER A 149 -3.43 -4.33 4.65
CA SER A 149 -4.76 -4.42 4.04
C SER A 149 -5.85 -4.64 5.10
N ILE A 150 -5.65 -5.61 6.00
CA ILE A 150 -6.59 -5.91 7.09
C ILE A 150 -6.70 -4.71 8.05
N PHE A 151 -5.58 -4.08 8.37
CA PHE A 151 -5.50 -2.91 9.25
C PHE A 151 -6.27 -1.72 8.68
N ASN A 152 -5.99 -1.32 7.45
CA ASN A 152 -6.64 -0.21 6.76
C ASN A 152 -8.13 -0.47 6.53
N LYS A 153 -8.51 -1.70 6.12
CA LYS A 153 -9.92 -2.09 5.96
C LYS A 153 -10.68 -1.96 7.27
N LYS A 154 -10.11 -2.44 8.38
CA LYS A 154 -10.75 -2.38 9.69
C LYS A 154 -10.96 -0.94 10.16
N ILE A 155 -9.96 -0.08 10.00
CA ILE A 155 -10.08 1.33 10.34
C ILE A 155 -11.04 2.03 9.38
N GLY A 156 -10.88 1.87 8.07
CA GLY A 156 -11.72 2.49 7.05
C GLY A 156 -13.19 2.18 7.24
N THR A 157 -13.54 0.92 7.52
CA THR A 157 -14.94 0.54 7.83
C THR A 157 -15.42 1.17 9.13
N ARG A 158 -14.56 1.28 10.16
CA ARG A 158 -14.93 1.84 11.45
C ARG A 158 -15.25 3.33 11.41
N ILE A 159 -14.54 4.10 10.56
CA ILE A 159 -14.72 5.55 10.43
C ILE A 159 -15.42 5.94 9.12
N GLU A 160 -15.93 4.97 8.36
CA GLU A 160 -16.61 5.17 7.07
C GLU A 160 -15.75 6.01 6.10
N SER A 161 -14.48 5.61 5.90
CA SER A 161 -13.53 6.29 5.02
C SER A 161 -13.25 5.47 3.77
N ASP A 162 -13.76 5.96 2.62
CA ASP A 162 -13.52 5.35 1.31
C ASP A 162 -12.04 5.41 0.93
N THR A 163 -11.32 6.45 1.33
CA THR A 163 -9.87 6.59 1.10
C THR A 163 -9.10 5.43 1.74
N LEU A 164 -9.39 5.07 3.00
CA LEU A 164 -8.72 3.96 3.67
C LEU A 164 -9.16 2.59 3.12
N ILE A 165 -10.40 2.48 2.65
CA ILE A 165 -10.88 1.27 1.99
C ILE A 165 -10.15 1.08 0.64
N ALA A 166 -9.95 2.16 -0.13
CA ALA A 166 -9.16 2.13 -1.36
C ALA A 166 -7.70 1.71 -1.10
N THR A 167 -7.04 2.30 -0.09
CA THR A 167 -5.67 1.92 0.31
C THR A 167 -5.59 0.46 0.80
N ALA A 168 -6.64 -0.05 1.45
CA ALA A 168 -6.71 -1.45 1.85
C ALA A 168 -6.83 -2.39 0.64
N ALA A 169 -7.60 -1.99 -0.38
CA ALA A 169 -7.73 -2.75 -1.63
C ALA A 169 -6.43 -2.77 -2.41
N ASP A 170 -5.71 -1.65 -2.46
CA ASP A 170 -4.38 -1.53 -3.05
C ASP A 170 -3.39 -2.52 -2.41
N SER A 171 -3.23 -2.45 -1.08
CA SER A 171 -2.37 -3.40 -0.35
C SER A 171 -2.77 -4.87 -0.56
N ARG A 172 -4.05 -5.17 -0.78
CA ARG A 172 -4.52 -6.52 -1.11
C ARG A 172 -4.12 -6.93 -2.53
N ASN A 173 -4.20 -6.01 -3.48
CA ASN A 173 -3.78 -6.26 -4.86
C ASN A 173 -2.27 -6.54 -4.91
N ASP A 174 -1.46 -5.83 -4.14
CA ASP A 174 -0.03 -6.11 -4.00
C ASP A 174 0.23 -7.52 -3.46
N VAL A 175 -0.53 -7.98 -2.46
CA VAL A 175 -0.44 -9.36 -1.96
C VAL A 175 -0.71 -10.37 -3.08
N ILE A 176 -1.77 -10.15 -3.88
CA ILE A 176 -2.13 -11.05 -4.98
C ILE A 176 -1.03 -11.06 -6.03
N SER A 177 -0.57 -9.89 -6.48
CA SER A 177 0.47 -9.76 -7.49
C SER A 177 1.79 -10.38 -7.04
N THR A 178 2.27 -10.05 -5.84
CA THR A 178 3.52 -10.62 -5.30
C THR A 178 3.40 -12.13 -5.07
N SER A 179 2.22 -12.63 -4.65
CA SER A 179 2.00 -14.09 -4.50
C SER A 179 2.04 -14.80 -5.85
N ALA A 180 1.47 -14.21 -6.91
CA ALA A 180 1.54 -14.76 -8.25
C ALA A 180 2.99 -14.85 -8.74
N VAL A 181 3.80 -13.80 -8.52
CA VAL A 181 5.23 -13.79 -8.86
C VAL A 181 6.00 -14.86 -8.08
N VAL A 182 5.76 -15.01 -6.77
CA VAL A 182 6.40 -16.07 -5.96
C VAL A 182 6.06 -17.47 -6.51
N VAL A 183 4.79 -17.70 -6.83
CA VAL A 183 4.36 -19.00 -7.40
C VAL A 183 5.01 -19.22 -8.76
N ALA A 184 4.99 -18.23 -9.65
CA ALA A 184 5.63 -18.31 -10.96
C ALA A 184 7.14 -18.59 -10.84
N THR A 185 7.85 -17.87 -9.96
CA THR A 185 9.27 -18.09 -9.68
C THR A 185 9.57 -19.52 -9.20
N ILE A 186 8.75 -20.07 -8.31
CA ILE A 186 8.90 -21.45 -7.82
C ILE A 186 8.63 -22.45 -8.96
N LEU A 187 7.59 -22.24 -9.76
CA LEU A 187 7.26 -23.10 -10.89
C LEU A 187 8.37 -23.08 -11.94
N CYS A 188 8.91 -21.91 -12.29
CA CYS A 188 10.07 -21.79 -13.21
C CYS A 188 11.24 -22.63 -12.72
N LYS A 189 11.54 -22.57 -11.42
CA LYS A 189 12.65 -23.31 -10.82
C LYS A 189 12.44 -24.83 -10.85
N VAL A 190 11.20 -25.29 -10.70
CA VAL A 190 10.85 -26.72 -10.68
C VAL A 190 10.74 -27.28 -12.09
N THR A 191 10.16 -26.54 -13.02
CA THR A 191 9.87 -27.00 -14.39
C THR A 191 10.97 -26.69 -15.39
N GLY A 192 11.86 -25.72 -15.10
CA GLY A 192 12.86 -25.19 -16.04
C GLY A 192 12.27 -24.39 -17.19
N TRP A 193 11.00 -24.00 -17.11
CA TRP A 193 10.31 -23.22 -18.14
C TRP A 193 10.35 -21.74 -17.80
N ASN A 194 11.23 -20.97 -18.45
CA ASN A 194 11.38 -19.53 -18.24
C ASN A 194 10.21 -18.67 -18.79
N ILE A 195 9.17 -19.30 -19.36
CA ILE A 195 8.00 -18.59 -19.94
C ILE A 195 6.90 -18.31 -18.88
N ILE A 196 7.00 -18.92 -17.69
CA ILE A 196 5.94 -18.88 -16.67
C ILE A 196 6.00 -17.58 -15.81
N ASP A 197 7.09 -16.82 -15.87
CA ASP A 197 7.29 -15.59 -15.07
C ASP A 197 6.77 -14.28 -15.74
#